data_b4ae6880ae0cf9bedc9befc3dc0463a2
#
_entry.id   b4ae6880ae0cf9bedc9befc3dc0463a2
#
_cell.length_a   1.000
_cell.length_b   1.000
_cell.length_c   1.000
_cell.angle_alpha   90.00
_cell.angle_beta   90.00
_cell.angle_gamma   90.00
#
_symmetry.space_group_name_H-M   'P 1'
#
loop_
_entity.id
_entity.type
_entity.pdbx_description
1 polymer ?
#
loop_
_entity_poly.entity_id
_entity_poly.type
_entity_poly.pdbx_seq_one_letter_code
_entity_poly.pdbx_strand_id
1 'polypeptide(L)'
;ALSIASQHPETFSVSIGLSPSLNTDEQYISLSQDGWNLQWGNNFGGSGQTGTGRLTSYYKSQCPLHFFKDKPSSTFQTVRYYIDCGDDEERLYAGNGELHTLLRDKNIKHEYRVRNGAHTDSYWRESMKEALPFIERSFKGENYPQETLKKFTEELHATNKNIKVGNS
;
A
#
# COMPACT_ATOMS: atom_id res chain seq x y z
N ALA A 1 6.04 3.47 8.68
CA ALA A 1 5.57 4.73 8.11
C ALA A 1 4.04 4.72 7.91
N LEU A 2 3.47 3.75 7.16
CA LEU A 2 2.04 3.70 6.85
C LEU A 2 1.15 3.78 8.10
N SER A 3 1.39 2.91 9.08
CA SER A 3 0.58 2.85 10.30
C SER A 3 0.59 4.16 11.07
N ILE A 4 1.77 4.72 11.33
CA ILE A 4 1.91 5.96 12.10
C ILE A 4 1.23 7.14 11.38
N ALA A 5 1.51 7.34 10.11
CA ALA A 5 0.93 8.44 9.35
C ALA A 5 -0.60 8.35 9.25
N SER A 6 -1.13 7.14 9.12
CA SER A 6 -2.57 6.93 9.03
C SER A 6 -3.29 7.03 10.37
N GLN A 7 -2.59 6.78 11.47
CA GLN A 7 -3.14 6.95 12.82
C GLN A 7 -3.04 8.41 13.31
N HIS A 8 -2.12 9.19 12.74
CA HIS A 8 -1.85 10.59 13.10
C HIS A 8 -1.89 11.52 11.89
N PRO A 9 -3.03 11.56 11.16
CA PRO A 9 -3.16 12.37 9.95
C PRO A 9 -3.07 13.88 10.20
N GLU A 10 -3.25 14.31 11.43
CA GLU A 10 -3.05 15.68 11.89
C GLU A 10 -1.57 16.09 11.94
N THR A 11 -0.66 15.11 12.06
CA THR A 11 0.79 15.32 12.19
C THR A 11 1.51 15.06 10.87
N PHE A 12 1.08 14.05 10.12
CA PHE A 12 1.76 13.59 8.92
C PHE A 12 0.90 13.86 7.67
N SER A 13 1.45 14.58 6.71
CA SER A 13 0.80 14.85 5.43
C SER A 13 1.24 13.91 4.30
N VAL A 14 2.33 13.15 4.51
CA VAL A 14 2.90 12.23 3.52
C VAL A 14 3.34 10.95 4.18
N SER A 15 3.09 9.83 3.53
CA SER A 15 3.57 8.52 3.93
C SER A 15 4.18 7.78 2.74
N ILE A 16 5.44 7.35 2.90
CA ILE A 16 6.16 6.55 1.92
C ILE A 16 6.37 5.15 2.49
N GLY A 17 5.92 4.15 1.77
CA GLY A 17 6.21 2.75 2.04
C GLY A 17 7.02 2.16 0.89
N LEU A 18 8.29 1.87 1.14
CA LEU A 18 9.14 1.11 0.22
C LEU A 18 9.21 -0.32 0.74
N SER A 19 8.67 -1.24 -0.01
CA SER A 19 8.51 -2.64 0.40
C SER A 19 7.90 -2.79 1.80
N PRO A 20 6.73 -2.19 2.07
CA PRO A 20 6.13 -2.28 3.40
C PRO A 20 5.98 -3.73 3.84
N SER A 21 6.42 -4.03 5.06
CA SER A 21 6.27 -5.37 5.64
C SER A 21 4.81 -5.61 6.03
N LEU A 22 4.00 -5.85 5.03
CA LEU A 22 2.56 -6.01 5.13
C LEU A 22 2.17 -7.41 4.64
N ASN A 23 1.72 -8.25 5.54
CA ASN A 23 1.20 -9.57 5.23
C ASN A 23 -0.32 -9.58 5.31
N THR A 24 -0.96 -10.47 4.57
CA THR A 24 -2.39 -10.76 4.73
C THR A 24 -2.64 -11.53 6.03
N ASP A 25 -3.90 -11.58 6.47
CA ASP A 25 -4.27 -12.35 7.66
C ASP A 25 -3.92 -13.84 7.49
N GLU A 26 -4.16 -14.41 6.31
CA GLU A 26 -3.83 -15.80 5.97
C GLU A 26 -2.33 -16.07 6.08
N GLN A 27 -1.52 -15.11 5.64
CA GLN A 27 -0.06 -15.20 5.77
C GLN A 27 0.38 -15.19 7.23
N TYR A 28 -0.20 -14.34 8.07
CA TYR A 28 0.08 -14.35 9.52
C TYR A 28 -0.38 -15.64 10.19
N ILE A 29 -1.57 -16.13 9.88
CA ILE A 29 -2.11 -17.38 10.39
C ILE A 29 -1.20 -18.57 10.05
N SER A 30 -0.67 -18.60 8.83
CA SER A 30 0.11 -19.74 8.29
C SER A 30 1.60 -19.67 8.58
N LEU A 31 2.13 -18.60 9.20
CA LEU A 31 3.53 -18.53 9.58
C LEU A 31 3.95 -19.73 10.45
N SER A 32 5.17 -20.20 10.26
CA SER A 32 5.78 -21.13 11.22
C SER A 32 5.84 -20.50 12.61
N GLN A 33 5.86 -21.32 13.65
CA GLN A 33 5.91 -20.80 15.04
C GLN A 33 7.20 -20.01 15.27
N ASP A 34 8.31 -20.50 14.75
CA ASP A 34 9.60 -19.81 14.87
C ASP A 34 9.60 -18.48 14.13
N GLY A 35 9.05 -18.45 12.90
CA GLY A 35 8.90 -17.20 12.13
C GLY A 35 8.02 -16.17 12.85
N TRP A 36 6.90 -16.61 13.43
CA TRP A 36 6.06 -15.75 14.25
C TRP A 36 6.79 -15.21 15.47
N ASN A 37 7.40 -16.08 16.26
CA ASN A 37 8.08 -15.69 17.48
C ASN A 37 9.25 -14.73 17.23
N LEU A 38 9.99 -14.96 16.13
CA LEU A 38 11.14 -14.15 15.77
C LEU A 38 10.75 -12.74 15.27
N GLN A 39 9.72 -12.65 14.44
CA GLN A 39 9.42 -11.41 13.71
C GLN A 39 8.26 -10.63 14.30
N TRP A 40 7.21 -11.29 14.77
CA TRP A 40 5.92 -10.65 15.04
C TRP A 40 5.38 -10.85 16.45
N GLY A 41 5.72 -11.95 17.10
CA GLY A 41 5.13 -12.32 18.38
C GLY A 41 5.22 -11.22 19.42
N ASN A 42 6.38 -10.61 19.58
CA ASN A 42 6.57 -9.51 20.54
C ASN A 42 5.83 -8.22 20.14
N ASN A 43 5.56 -8.05 18.85
CA ASN A 43 4.91 -6.85 18.34
C ASN A 43 3.38 -6.94 18.37
N PHE A 44 2.81 -8.15 18.25
CA PHE A 44 1.37 -8.32 17.97
C PHE A 44 0.61 -9.23 18.94
N GLY A 45 1.09 -9.43 20.12
CA GLY A 45 0.27 -10.12 21.12
C GLY A 45 0.93 -11.30 21.80
N GLY A 46 2.23 -11.47 21.62
CA GLY A 46 3.04 -12.41 22.34
C GLY A 46 3.53 -13.59 21.53
N SER A 47 4.73 -14.04 21.89
CA SER A 47 5.30 -15.28 21.40
C SER A 47 4.40 -16.46 21.81
N GLY A 48 4.35 -17.49 20.98
CA GLY A 48 3.52 -18.68 21.24
C GLY A 48 2.10 -18.63 20.70
N GLN A 49 1.62 -17.48 20.22
CA GLN A 49 0.32 -17.40 19.53
C GLN A 49 0.35 -18.22 18.24
N THR A 50 -0.74 -18.94 17.97
CA THR A 50 -0.88 -19.84 16.82
C THR A 50 -2.14 -19.54 16.02
N GLY A 51 -2.10 -19.80 14.72
CA GLY A 51 -3.28 -19.71 13.85
C GLY A 51 -4.03 -18.39 13.99
N THR A 52 -5.34 -18.44 14.10
CA THR A 52 -6.21 -17.24 14.23
C THR A 52 -5.99 -16.48 15.54
N GLY A 53 -5.39 -17.09 16.57
CA GLY A 53 -5.02 -16.41 17.80
C GLY A 53 -4.00 -15.28 17.61
N ARG A 54 -3.30 -15.26 16.47
CA ARG A 54 -2.38 -14.18 16.07
C ARG A 54 -3.10 -12.89 15.66
N LEU A 55 -4.36 -12.99 15.26
CA LEU A 55 -5.17 -11.85 14.81
C LEU A 55 -5.85 -11.16 16.00
N THR A 56 -5.04 -10.74 16.97
CA THR A 56 -5.51 -10.04 18.16
C THR A 56 -6.13 -8.68 17.83
N SER A 57 -6.91 -8.13 18.77
CA SER A 57 -7.43 -6.75 18.63
C SER A 57 -6.29 -5.72 18.50
N TYR A 58 -5.18 -5.96 19.21
CA TYR A 58 -4.01 -5.11 19.09
C TYR A 58 -3.38 -5.19 17.69
N TYR A 59 -3.15 -6.41 17.17
CA TYR A 59 -2.69 -6.58 15.78
C TYR A 59 -3.58 -5.81 14.80
N LYS A 60 -4.88 -6.01 14.86
CA LYS A 60 -5.85 -5.35 13.97
C LYS A 60 -5.80 -3.83 14.08
N SER A 61 -5.60 -3.30 15.28
CA SER A 61 -5.46 -1.86 15.48
C SER A 61 -4.19 -1.25 14.89
N GLN A 62 -3.15 -2.06 14.68
CA GLN A 62 -1.85 -1.62 14.14
C GLN A 62 -1.68 -1.95 12.66
N CYS A 63 -2.43 -2.92 12.13
CA CYS A 63 -2.31 -3.38 10.77
C CYS A 63 -3.03 -2.45 9.79
N PRO A 64 -2.35 -1.89 8.77
CA PRO A 64 -2.96 -1.04 7.77
C PRO A 64 -4.19 -1.64 7.10
N LEU A 65 -4.19 -2.91 6.76
CA LEU A 65 -5.31 -3.59 6.11
C LEU A 65 -6.59 -3.52 6.96
N HIS A 66 -6.47 -3.58 8.29
CA HIS A 66 -7.61 -3.49 9.19
C HIS A 66 -8.06 -2.05 9.43
N PHE A 67 -7.16 -1.16 9.86
CA PHE A 67 -7.62 0.18 10.21
C PHE A 67 -8.07 1.02 9.00
N PHE A 68 -7.52 0.81 7.81
CA PHE A 68 -8.06 1.42 6.61
C PHE A 68 -9.44 0.87 6.25
N LYS A 69 -9.69 -0.42 6.53
CA LYS A 69 -11.00 -1.04 6.33
C LYS A 69 -12.04 -0.51 7.30
N ASP A 70 -11.68 -0.41 8.57
CA ASP A 70 -12.62 -0.18 9.66
C ASP A 70 -12.98 1.31 9.86
N LYS A 71 -12.07 2.22 9.50
CA LYS A 71 -12.29 3.66 9.67
C LYS A 71 -12.90 4.31 8.42
N PRO A 72 -13.65 5.41 8.56
CA PRO A 72 -14.14 6.19 7.43
C PRO A 72 -13.00 6.71 6.54
N SER A 73 -13.18 6.72 5.24
CA SER A 73 -12.16 7.22 4.29
C SER A 73 -11.80 8.69 4.52
N SER A 74 -12.72 9.49 5.05
CA SER A 74 -12.47 10.89 5.40
C SER A 74 -11.32 11.07 6.39
N THR A 75 -11.07 10.07 7.25
CA THR A 75 -9.94 10.07 8.19
C THR A 75 -8.58 10.18 7.50
N PHE A 76 -8.47 9.68 6.27
CA PHE A 76 -7.20 9.51 5.57
C PHE A 76 -6.96 10.50 4.42
N GLN A 77 -7.89 11.40 4.15
CA GLN A 77 -7.86 12.27 2.97
C GLN A 77 -6.76 13.34 3.01
N THR A 78 -6.26 13.67 4.20
CA THR A 78 -5.20 14.68 4.38
C THR A 78 -3.79 14.12 4.19
N VAL A 79 -3.64 12.80 4.20
CA VAL A 79 -2.34 12.12 4.02
C VAL A 79 -2.21 11.65 2.58
N ARG A 80 -1.06 11.89 1.98
CA ARG A 80 -0.69 11.38 0.66
C ARG A 80 0.15 10.12 0.82
N TYR A 81 -0.29 9.05 0.19
CA TYR A 81 0.35 7.73 0.31
C TYR A 81 1.09 7.37 -0.96
N TYR A 82 2.32 6.92 -0.82
CA TYR A 82 3.13 6.29 -1.85
C TYR A 82 3.54 4.91 -1.37
N ILE A 83 3.25 3.88 -2.15
CA ILE A 83 3.50 2.49 -1.82
C ILE A 83 4.25 1.87 -3.00
N ASP A 84 5.37 1.24 -2.73
CA ASP A 84 6.23 0.63 -3.74
C ASP A 84 6.67 -0.75 -3.25
N CYS A 85 6.48 -1.79 -4.06
CA CYS A 85 6.81 -3.16 -3.72
C CYS A 85 7.33 -3.89 -4.96
N GLY A 86 8.43 -4.61 -4.85
CA GLY A 86 8.93 -5.47 -5.93
C GLY A 86 8.00 -6.66 -6.17
N ASP A 87 7.92 -7.13 -7.42
CA ASP A 87 7.12 -8.29 -7.80
C ASP A 87 7.73 -9.62 -7.35
N ASP A 88 9.04 -9.63 -7.08
CA ASP A 88 9.77 -10.79 -6.54
C ASP A 88 9.87 -10.78 -5.00
N GLU A 89 9.12 -9.93 -4.31
CA GLU A 89 9.12 -9.87 -2.85
C GLU A 89 8.26 -10.95 -2.22
N GLU A 90 8.72 -12.19 -2.27
CA GLU A 90 8.13 -13.41 -1.70
C GLU A 90 6.66 -13.30 -1.23
N ARG A 91 6.42 -12.74 -0.05
CA ARG A 91 5.09 -12.63 0.57
C ARG A 91 4.53 -11.22 0.60
N LEU A 92 5.40 -10.21 0.53
CA LEU A 92 4.97 -8.82 0.75
C LEU A 92 4.11 -8.28 -0.40
N TYR A 93 4.27 -8.80 -1.62
CA TYR A 93 3.45 -8.40 -2.76
C TYR A 93 1.96 -8.57 -2.50
N ALA A 94 1.56 -9.64 -1.80
CA ALA A 94 0.15 -9.95 -1.55
C ALA A 94 -0.50 -8.90 -0.64
N GLY A 95 0.10 -8.61 0.53
CA GLY A 95 -0.42 -7.62 1.46
C GLY A 95 -0.41 -6.20 0.89
N ASN A 96 0.62 -5.85 0.12
CA ASN A 96 0.69 -4.54 -0.55
C ASN A 96 -0.36 -4.42 -1.68
N GLY A 97 -0.60 -5.48 -2.43
CA GLY A 97 -1.66 -5.55 -3.44
C GLY A 97 -3.06 -5.44 -2.82
N GLU A 98 -3.30 -6.12 -1.71
CA GLU A 98 -4.55 -6.01 -0.95
C GLU A 98 -4.76 -4.58 -0.44
N LEU A 99 -3.72 -3.95 0.11
CA LEU A 99 -3.80 -2.56 0.54
C LEU A 99 -4.13 -1.63 -0.63
N HIS A 100 -3.50 -1.79 -1.79
CA HIS A 100 -3.82 -1.01 -2.98
C HIS A 100 -5.29 -1.12 -3.37
N THR A 101 -5.82 -2.34 -3.42
CA THR A 101 -7.23 -2.60 -3.74
C THR A 101 -8.16 -1.92 -2.72
N LEU A 102 -7.88 -2.09 -1.43
CA LEU A 102 -8.64 -1.47 -0.35
C LEU A 102 -8.66 0.07 -0.44
N LEU A 103 -7.52 0.69 -0.68
CA LEU A 103 -7.43 2.14 -0.81
C LEU A 103 -8.20 2.65 -2.04
N ARG A 104 -8.18 1.90 -3.15
CA ARG A 104 -8.98 2.19 -4.35
C ARG A 104 -10.47 2.13 -4.07
N ASP A 105 -10.94 1.05 -3.46
CA ASP A 105 -12.36 0.84 -3.14
C ASP A 105 -12.91 1.93 -2.20
N LYS A 106 -12.06 2.42 -1.30
CA LYS A 106 -12.41 3.50 -0.36
C LYS A 106 -12.17 4.92 -0.92
N ASN A 107 -11.75 5.06 -2.17
CA ASN A 107 -11.42 6.34 -2.79
C ASN A 107 -10.35 7.14 -2.01
N ILE A 108 -9.41 6.45 -1.38
CA ILE A 108 -8.26 7.07 -0.72
C ILE A 108 -7.17 7.26 -1.77
N LYS A 109 -6.76 8.51 -2.00
CA LYS A 109 -5.73 8.84 -3.00
C LYS A 109 -4.37 8.29 -2.60
N HIS A 110 -3.74 7.55 -3.50
CA HIS A 110 -2.40 6.99 -3.30
C HIS A 110 -1.72 6.73 -4.63
N GLU A 111 -0.40 6.64 -4.61
CA GLU A 111 0.39 6.06 -5.69
C GLU A 111 0.84 4.66 -5.31
N TYR A 112 0.70 3.71 -6.23
CA TYR A 112 1.17 2.34 -6.08
C TYR A 112 2.07 1.97 -7.24
N ARG A 113 3.26 1.45 -6.92
CA ARG A 113 4.25 0.98 -7.89
C ARG A 113 4.59 -0.46 -7.63
N VAL A 114 4.61 -1.23 -8.70
CA VAL A 114 5.16 -2.59 -8.73
C VAL A 114 6.16 -2.64 -9.87
N ARG A 115 7.39 -3.04 -9.56
CA ARG A 115 8.47 -3.16 -10.53
C ARG A 115 9.19 -4.48 -10.32
N ASN A 116 9.86 -4.96 -11.38
CA ASN A 116 10.73 -6.12 -11.28
C ASN A 116 11.81 -5.90 -10.21
N GLY A 117 11.86 -6.78 -9.22
CA GLY A 117 12.82 -6.74 -8.14
C GLY A 117 12.31 -7.28 -6.81
N ALA A 118 13.21 -7.36 -5.86
CA ALA A 118 12.99 -7.99 -4.57
C ALA A 118 13.37 -7.05 -3.42
N HIS A 119 13.30 -7.54 -2.18
CA HIS A 119 13.59 -6.80 -0.95
C HIS A 119 15.09 -6.49 -0.81
N THR A 120 15.59 -5.56 -1.62
CA THR A 120 17.01 -5.22 -1.72
C THR A 120 17.29 -3.73 -1.75
N ASP A 121 18.48 -3.32 -1.28
CA ASP A 121 18.93 -1.94 -1.33
C ASP A 121 18.94 -1.36 -2.75
N SER A 122 19.26 -2.16 -3.75
CA SER A 122 19.27 -1.74 -5.15
C SER A 122 17.87 -1.37 -5.62
N TYR A 123 16.87 -2.18 -5.27
CA TYR A 123 15.48 -1.89 -5.56
C TYR A 123 15.03 -0.57 -4.92
N TRP A 124 15.31 -0.38 -3.64
CA TRP A 124 14.89 0.84 -2.93
C TRP A 124 15.59 2.09 -3.42
N ARG A 125 16.85 2.02 -3.87
CA ARG A 125 17.52 3.14 -4.50
C ARG A 125 16.84 3.60 -5.78
N GLU A 126 16.34 2.67 -6.59
CA GLU A 126 15.54 3.01 -7.77
C GLU A 126 14.18 3.61 -7.36
N SER A 127 13.52 3.01 -6.39
CA SER A 127 12.24 3.50 -5.86
C SER A 127 12.34 4.94 -5.34
N MET A 128 13.44 5.32 -4.72
CA MET A 128 13.67 6.68 -4.22
C MET A 128 13.68 7.75 -5.31
N LYS A 129 14.01 7.40 -6.55
CA LYS A 129 13.98 8.35 -7.69
C LYS A 129 12.58 8.85 -7.99
N GLU A 130 11.54 8.07 -7.68
CA GLU A 130 10.14 8.47 -7.80
C GLU A 130 9.56 8.97 -6.47
N ALA A 131 9.95 8.34 -5.37
CA ALA A 131 9.44 8.69 -4.05
C ALA A 131 9.83 10.11 -3.61
N LEU A 132 11.07 10.55 -3.88
CA LEU A 132 11.51 11.90 -3.55
C LEU A 132 10.72 13.00 -4.29
N PRO A 133 10.54 12.95 -5.62
CA PRO A 133 9.64 13.87 -6.32
C PRO A 133 8.19 13.82 -5.81
N PHE A 134 7.69 12.66 -5.40
CA PHE A 134 6.37 12.56 -4.80
C PHE A 134 6.28 13.33 -3.47
N ILE A 135 7.30 13.23 -2.61
CA ILE A 135 7.38 13.99 -1.36
C ILE A 135 7.37 15.49 -1.65
N GLU A 136 8.22 15.94 -2.59
CA GLU A 136 8.32 17.34 -2.97
C GLU A 136 6.97 17.89 -3.46
N ARG A 137 6.32 17.23 -4.41
CA ARG A 137 4.99 17.62 -4.88
C ARG A 137 3.95 17.64 -3.77
N SER A 138 4.04 16.67 -2.86
CA SER A 138 3.11 16.58 -1.73
C SER A 138 3.23 17.77 -0.79
N PHE A 139 4.43 18.20 -0.46
CA PHE A 139 4.65 19.39 0.38
C PHE A 139 4.30 20.70 -0.31
N LYS A 140 4.42 20.77 -1.63
CA LYS A 140 3.97 21.93 -2.42
C LYS A 140 2.45 21.99 -2.61
N GLY A 141 1.72 20.98 -2.11
CA GLY A 141 0.28 20.89 -2.31
C GLY A 141 -0.14 20.65 -3.77
N GLU A 142 0.80 20.23 -4.63
CA GLU A 142 0.52 19.97 -6.02
C GLU A 142 -0.42 18.76 -6.17
N ASN A 143 -1.46 18.93 -6.95
CA ASN A 143 -2.33 17.81 -7.29
C ASN A 143 -1.58 16.81 -8.16
N TYR A 144 -2.03 15.56 -8.11
CA TYR A 144 -1.65 14.53 -9.07
C TYR A 144 -1.73 15.11 -10.47
N PRO A 145 -0.84 14.73 -11.40
CA PRO A 145 -0.92 15.25 -12.77
C PRO A 145 -2.21 14.77 -13.44
N GLN A 146 -3.28 15.47 -13.15
CA GLN A 146 -4.63 15.19 -13.66
C GLN A 146 -4.66 15.25 -15.20
N GLU A 147 -3.79 16.06 -15.79
CA GLU A 147 -3.65 16.16 -17.25
C GLU A 147 -3.13 14.86 -17.87
N THR A 148 -2.19 14.18 -17.21
CA THR A 148 -1.68 12.89 -17.71
C THR A 148 -2.76 11.82 -17.67
N LEU A 149 -3.55 11.76 -16.56
CA LEU A 149 -4.68 10.82 -16.44
C LEU A 149 -5.79 11.14 -17.43
N LYS A 150 -6.10 12.42 -17.63
CA LYS A 150 -7.11 12.87 -18.60
C LYS A 150 -6.72 12.48 -20.02
N LYS A 151 -5.49 12.78 -20.41
CA LYS A 151 -4.94 12.40 -21.72
C LYS A 151 -4.98 10.89 -21.95
N PHE A 152 -4.54 10.11 -20.96
CA PHE A 152 -4.57 8.65 -21.03
C PHE A 152 -5.99 8.09 -21.16
N THR A 153 -6.96 8.66 -20.44
CA THR A 153 -8.37 8.30 -20.55
C THR A 153 -8.95 8.64 -21.92
N GLU A 154 -8.60 9.79 -22.47
CA GLU A 154 -9.03 10.23 -23.81
C GLU A 154 -8.46 9.30 -24.89
N GLU A 155 -7.18 8.93 -24.80
CA GLU A 155 -6.53 7.96 -25.70
C GLU A 155 -7.19 6.58 -25.63
N LEU A 156 -7.51 6.11 -24.43
CA LEU A 156 -8.20 4.82 -24.22
C LEU A 156 -9.61 4.82 -24.82
N HIS A 157 -10.36 5.91 -24.65
CA HIS A 157 -11.70 6.05 -25.22
C HIS A 157 -11.67 6.13 -26.75
N ALA A 158 -10.67 6.80 -27.34
CA ALA A 158 -10.48 6.88 -28.78
C ALA A 158 -10.17 5.48 -29.36
N THR A 159 -9.31 4.72 -28.72
CA THR A 159 -8.96 3.35 -29.13
C THR A 159 -10.17 2.42 -29.06
N ASN A 160 -10.96 2.47 -28.01
CA ASN A 160 -12.17 1.64 -27.85
C ASN A 160 -13.28 1.98 -28.85
N LYS A 161 -13.40 3.22 -29.31
CA LYS A 161 -14.32 3.60 -30.40
C LYS A 161 -13.91 2.95 -31.73
N ASN A 162 -12.62 2.94 -32.03
CA ASN A 162 -12.10 2.33 -33.25
C ASN A 162 -12.29 0.79 -33.30
N ILE A 163 -12.24 0.12 -32.17
CA ILE A 163 -12.50 -1.32 -32.05
C ILE A 163 -13.98 -1.67 -32.32
N LYS A 164 -14.91 -0.79 -31.91
CA LYS A 164 -16.36 -1.04 -32.14
C LYS A 164 -16.81 -0.83 -33.59
N VAL A 165 -16.09 -0.07 -34.38
CA VAL A 165 -16.40 0.19 -35.78
C VAL A 165 -15.88 -0.90 -36.72
N GLY A 166 -14.95 -1.74 -36.26
CA GLY A 166 -14.38 -2.84 -37.04
C GLY A 166 -15.19 -4.15 -37.06
N ASN A 167 -16.32 -4.20 -36.34
CA ASN A 167 -17.17 -5.39 -36.22
C ASN A 167 -18.58 -5.23 -36.84
N SER A 168 -18.74 -4.33 -37.80
CA SER A 168 -19.98 -4.14 -38.57
C SER A 168 -19.82 -4.56 -40.02
#